data_92d70a8feafb8a18ec720d011d1c46f2
#
_entry.id   92d70a8feafb8a18ec720d011d1c46f2
#
_cell.length_a   1.000
_cell.length_b   1.000
_cell.length_c   1.000
_cell.angle_alpha   90.00
_cell.angle_beta   90.00
_cell.angle_gamma   90.00
#
_symmetry.space_group_name_H-M   'P 1'
#
loop_
_entity.id
_entity.type
_entity.pdbx_description
1 polymer ?
#
loop_
_entity_poly.entity_id
_entity_poly.type
_entity_poly.pdbx_seq_one_letter_code
_entity_poly.pdbx_strand_id
1 'polypeptide(L)'
;RRCVERDKNRPCVIIWSMGNESAYGCTFEEALAWTKSFDPRRLTHYESAQYRSKNRKYDFSNIDMFSNMYPSLESMQEYLDNEPDKPYIMCEYSHCMGNGPGDLEDYFQFIQSHDGLVGGFLWEWCDHGIYKGKMPDGRDIYYYGGDHNEWPHDGNFCMDGLVYPDRRPHTGLL
;
A
#
# COMPACT_ATOMS: atom_id res chain seq x y z
N ARG A 1 2.83 10.10 15.52
CA ARG A 1 2.50 11.40 16.12
C ARG A 1 3.04 12.56 15.25
N ARG A 2 4.35 12.66 15.02
CA ARG A 2 4.96 13.77 14.26
C ARG A 2 4.37 13.97 12.85
N CYS A 3 4.05 12.89 12.15
CA CYS A 3 3.43 12.93 10.83
C CYS A 3 2.05 13.60 10.89
N VAL A 4 1.19 13.15 11.82
CA VAL A 4 -0.16 13.69 12.00
C VAL A 4 -0.12 15.16 12.39
N GLU A 5 0.75 15.54 13.34
CA GLU A 5 0.91 16.93 13.79
C GLU A 5 1.40 17.85 12.65
N ARG A 6 2.36 17.37 11.82
CA ARG A 6 2.88 18.13 10.67
C ARG A 6 1.83 18.33 9.58
N ASP A 7 1.08 17.27 9.27
CA ASP A 7 0.28 17.22 8.05
C ASP A 7 -1.24 17.41 8.31
N LYS A 8 -1.65 17.67 9.53
CA LYS A 8 -3.06 17.87 9.93
C LYS A 8 -3.80 18.93 9.10
N ASN A 9 -3.11 19.94 8.60
CA ASN A 9 -3.68 21.03 7.81
C ASN A 9 -3.67 20.76 6.29
N ARG A 10 -3.26 19.58 5.86
CA ARG A 10 -3.25 19.21 4.43
C ARG A 10 -4.59 18.60 4.04
N PRO A 11 -5.37 19.24 3.17
CA PRO A 11 -6.71 18.76 2.81
C PRO A 11 -6.70 17.47 1.99
N CYS A 12 -5.58 17.16 1.31
CA CYS A 12 -5.41 15.92 0.55
C CYS A 12 -5.26 14.67 1.42
N VAL A 13 -4.94 14.84 2.73
CA VAL A 13 -4.88 13.71 3.67
C VAL A 13 -6.29 13.43 4.15
N ILE A 14 -6.83 12.28 3.80
CA ILE A 14 -8.19 11.84 4.19
C ILE A 14 -8.18 10.67 5.17
N ILE A 15 -7.12 9.90 5.20
CA ILE A 15 -6.94 8.72 6.05
C ILE A 15 -5.55 8.77 6.68
N TRP A 16 -5.48 8.46 7.98
CA TRP A 16 -4.22 8.25 8.69
C TRP A 16 -3.88 6.76 8.74
N SER A 17 -2.85 6.33 8.02
CA SER A 17 -2.32 4.98 8.11
C SER A 17 -1.17 4.91 9.11
N MET A 18 -1.22 3.94 10.02
CA MET A 18 -0.31 3.90 11.18
C MET A 18 1.05 3.29 10.89
N GLY A 19 1.19 2.54 9.81
CA GLY A 19 2.44 1.91 9.45
C GLY A 19 2.27 0.78 8.43
N ASN A 20 3.32 0.01 8.24
CA ASN A 20 3.39 -1.09 7.29
C ASN A 20 4.07 -2.32 7.92
N GLU A 21 3.54 -3.51 7.69
CA GLU A 21 4.11 -4.83 7.95
C GLU A 21 4.79 -5.02 9.34
N SER A 22 4.22 -4.45 10.40
CA SER A 22 4.86 -4.41 11.72
C SER A 22 4.04 -5.11 12.81
N ALA A 23 3.16 -6.04 12.45
CA ALA A 23 2.21 -6.70 13.34
C ALA A 23 1.34 -5.72 14.14
N TYR A 24 0.57 -6.17 15.13
CA TYR A 24 -0.33 -5.32 15.91
C TYR A 24 -0.12 -5.51 17.41
N GLY A 25 -0.05 -4.40 18.14
CA GLY A 25 0.20 -4.42 19.58
C GLY A 25 -0.17 -3.12 20.28
N CYS A 26 0.15 -3.00 21.56
CA CYS A 26 -0.24 -1.86 22.41
C CYS A 26 0.21 -0.49 21.86
N THR A 27 1.37 -0.40 21.25
CA THR A 27 1.85 0.85 20.65
C THR A 27 0.99 1.33 19.50
N PHE A 28 0.44 0.41 18.68
CA PHE A 28 -0.51 0.74 17.62
C PHE A 28 -1.87 1.13 18.19
N GLU A 29 -2.35 0.42 19.22
CA GLU A 29 -3.61 0.77 19.92
C GLU A 29 -3.54 2.20 20.47
N GLU A 30 -2.45 2.54 21.18
CA GLU A 30 -2.21 3.88 21.70
C GLU A 30 -2.06 4.95 20.61
N ALA A 31 -1.33 4.64 19.54
CA ALA A 31 -1.14 5.55 18.41
C ALA A 31 -2.47 5.86 17.71
N LEU A 32 -3.30 4.84 17.49
CA LEU A 32 -4.64 4.98 16.91
C LEU A 32 -5.55 5.80 17.80
N ALA A 33 -5.62 5.49 19.11
CA ALA A 33 -6.42 6.24 20.08
C ALA A 33 -6.00 7.70 20.16
N TRP A 34 -4.68 7.96 20.20
CA TRP A 34 -4.16 9.33 20.16
C TRP A 34 -4.53 10.04 18.86
N THR A 35 -4.39 9.39 17.70
CA THR A 35 -4.70 9.98 16.39
C THR A 35 -6.17 10.35 16.30
N LYS A 36 -7.07 9.47 16.72
CA LYS A 36 -8.52 9.74 16.78
C LYS A 36 -8.87 10.88 17.73
N SER A 37 -8.22 10.97 18.87
CA SER A 37 -8.40 12.09 19.81
C SER A 37 -7.91 13.42 19.25
N PHE A 38 -6.78 13.41 18.51
CA PHE A 38 -6.17 14.60 17.94
C PHE A 38 -6.88 15.09 16.66
N ASP A 39 -7.27 14.17 15.80
CA ASP A 39 -7.99 14.45 14.53
C ASP A 39 -9.18 13.50 14.34
N PRO A 40 -10.30 13.76 15.01
CA PRO A 40 -11.48 12.87 15.02
C PRO A 40 -12.23 12.83 13.68
N ARG A 41 -11.90 13.72 12.75
CA ARG A 41 -12.62 13.84 11.47
C ARG A 41 -12.08 12.93 10.38
N ARG A 42 -10.79 12.53 10.47
CA ARG A 42 -10.17 11.65 9.49
C ARG A 42 -10.25 10.19 9.92
N LEU A 43 -10.33 9.33 8.92
CA LEU A 43 -10.32 7.89 9.13
C LEU A 43 -8.93 7.41 9.55
N THR A 44 -8.89 6.31 10.26
CA THR A 44 -7.66 5.64 10.67
C THR A 44 -7.61 4.24 10.10
N HIS A 45 -6.41 3.85 9.71
CA HIS A 45 -6.11 2.62 9.01
C HIS A 45 -4.83 1.98 9.53
N TYR A 46 -4.78 0.66 9.54
CA TYR A 46 -3.56 -0.11 9.70
C TYR A 46 -3.74 -1.53 9.13
N GLU A 47 -2.96 -1.87 8.09
CA GLU A 47 -3.14 -3.09 7.32
C GLU A 47 -2.75 -4.36 8.11
N SER A 48 -1.67 -4.31 8.92
CA SER A 48 -1.18 -5.46 9.68
C SER A 48 -1.96 -5.75 10.97
N ALA A 49 -3.12 -5.15 11.18
CA ALA A 49 -3.94 -5.39 12.37
C ALA A 49 -4.38 -6.86 12.52
N GLN A 50 -4.39 -7.62 11.44
CA GLN A 50 -4.65 -9.07 11.42
C GLN A 50 -3.49 -9.91 11.96
N TYR A 51 -2.24 -9.42 11.90
CA TYR A 51 -1.04 -10.10 12.37
C TYR A 51 -0.80 -9.81 13.84
N ARG A 52 -1.26 -10.72 14.72
CA ARG A 52 -1.25 -10.54 16.16
C ARG A 52 -1.05 -11.85 16.91
N SER A 53 -0.56 -11.76 18.15
CA SER A 53 -0.47 -12.91 19.05
C SER A 53 -1.86 -13.42 19.46
N LYS A 54 -2.04 -14.71 19.60
CA LYS A 54 -3.26 -15.31 20.13
C LYS A 54 -3.42 -15.14 21.65
N ASN A 55 -2.41 -14.62 22.32
CA ASN A 55 -2.30 -14.63 23.79
C ASN A 55 -2.82 -13.36 24.49
N ARG A 56 -3.38 -12.42 23.74
CA ARG A 56 -4.00 -11.22 24.34
C ARG A 56 -5.26 -10.79 23.59
N LYS A 57 -6.11 -10.04 24.27
CA LYS A 57 -7.21 -9.32 23.65
C LYS A 57 -6.67 -8.00 23.09
N TYR A 58 -7.09 -7.66 21.88
CA TYR A 58 -6.69 -6.42 21.17
C TYR A 58 -7.88 -5.48 21.01
N ASP A 59 -7.59 -4.18 20.99
CA ASP A 59 -8.57 -3.13 20.70
C ASP A 59 -8.45 -2.69 19.23
N PHE A 60 -9.53 -2.88 18.47
CA PHE A 60 -9.66 -2.46 17.08
C PHE A 60 -10.67 -1.33 16.88
N SER A 61 -11.19 -0.75 17.97
CA SER A 61 -12.25 0.27 17.92
C SER A 61 -11.81 1.54 17.18
N ASN A 62 -10.52 1.81 17.18
CA ASN A 62 -9.93 2.97 16.52
C ASN A 62 -9.38 2.67 15.10
N ILE A 63 -9.75 1.56 14.49
CA ILE A 63 -9.47 1.25 13.08
C ILE A 63 -10.79 1.33 12.32
N ASP A 64 -10.90 2.27 11.38
CA ASP A 64 -12.15 2.53 10.67
C ASP A 64 -12.33 1.67 9.42
N MET A 65 -11.24 1.05 8.91
CA MET A 65 -11.26 0.33 7.65
C MET A 65 -10.64 -1.06 7.83
N PHE A 66 -11.23 -2.06 7.17
CA PHE A 66 -10.55 -3.33 6.97
C PHE A 66 -9.54 -3.20 5.82
N SER A 67 -8.40 -3.84 5.94
CA SER A 67 -7.35 -3.75 4.92
C SER A 67 -6.60 -5.06 4.79
N ASN A 68 -6.22 -5.37 3.57
CA ASN A 68 -5.34 -6.49 3.27
C ASN A 68 -4.38 -6.11 2.14
N MET A 69 -3.29 -6.86 2.05
CA MET A 69 -2.24 -6.73 1.07
C MET A 69 -2.36 -7.87 0.07
N TYR A 70 -2.38 -7.56 -1.21
CA TYR A 70 -2.48 -8.54 -2.32
C TYR A 70 -3.61 -9.58 -2.15
N PRO A 71 -4.84 -9.16 -1.81
CA PRO A 71 -5.95 -10.09 -1.70
C PRO A 71 -6.36 -10.63 -3.07
N SER A 72 -6.84 -11.89 -3.12
CA SER A 72 -7.54 -12.37 -4.31
C SER A 72 -8.98 -11.84 -4.36
N LEU A 73 -9.60 -11.84 -5.56
CA LEU A 73 -11.00 -11.44 -5.73
C LEU A 73 -11.93 -12.30 -4.85
N GLU A 74 -11.64 -13.61 -4.74
CA GLU A 74 -12.40 -14.55 -3.92
C GLU A 74 -12.31 -14.17 -2.43
N SER A 75 -11.14 -13.81 -1.93
CA SER A 75 -10.97 -13.41 -0.52
C SER A 75 -11.67 -12.10 -0.19
N MET A 76 -11.75 -11.18 -1.15
CA MET A 76 -12.52 -9.95 -1.00
C MET A 76 -14.03 -10.23 -1.02
N GLN A 77 -14.49 -11.12 -1.91
CA GLN A 77 -15.89 -11.56 -1.94
C GLN A 77 -16.29 -12.23 -0.62
N GLU A 78 -15.45 -13.13 -0.10
CA GLU A 78 -15.69 -13.78 1.20
C GLU A 78 -15.85 -12.77 2.34
N TYR A 79 -15.03 -11.69 2.34
CA TYR A 79 -15.17 -10.61 3.31
C TYR A 79 -16.54 -9.93 3.19
N LEU A 80 -16.97 -9.59 1.98
CA LEU A 80 -18.23 -8.90 1.71
C LEU A 80 -19.46 -9.77 2.06
N ASP A 81 -19.39 -11.07 1.78
CA ASP A 81 -20.46 -12.02 2.05
C ASP A 81 -20.74 -12.20 3.57
N ASN A 82 -19.79 -11.86 4.42
CA ASN A 82 -19.93 -11.88 5.87
C ASN A 82 -20.56 -10.59 6.46
N GLU A 83 -21.15 -9.74 5.64
CA GLU A 83 -21.81 -8.49 6.05
C GLU A 83 -20.92 -7.63 6.97
N PRO A 84 -19.77 -7.19 6.48
CA PRO A 84 -18.78 -6.50 7.30
C PRO A 84 -19.26 -5.13 7.77
N ASP A 85 -18.82 -4.73 8.96
CA ASP A 85 -19.11 -3.42 9.55
C ASP A 85 -18.16 -2.30 9.11
N LYS A 86 -17.11 -2.65 8.34
CA LYS A 86 -16.07 -1.71 7.88
C LYS A 86 -15.85 -1.78 6.37
N PRO A 87 -15.61 -0.64 5.72
CA PRO A 87 -15.23 -0.64 4.32
C PRO A 87 -13.87 -1.31 4.14
N TYR A 88 -13.69 -1.94 2.98
CA TYR A 88 -12.47 -2.64 2.61
C TYR A 88 -11.60 -1.77 1.71
N ILE A 89 -10.30 -1.65 2.02
CA ILE A 89 -9.28 -1.03 1.19
C ILE A 89 -8.12 -2.00 0.97
N MET A 90 -7.65 -2.14 -0.25
CA MET A 90 -6.39 -2.85 -0.52
C MET A 90 -5.23 -1.88 -0.27
N CYS A 91 -4.45 -2.12 0.79
CA CYS A 91 -3.29 -1.27 1.05
C CYS A 91 -2.19 -1.43 -0.01
N GLU A 92 -2.11 -2.61 -0.61
CA GLU A 92 -1.30 -2.90 -1.79
C GLU A 92 -1.98 -3.97 -2.63
N TYR A 93 -1.93 -3.84 -3.97
CA TYR A 93 -2.38 -4.86 -4.91
C TYR A 93 -1.59 -4.83 -6.21
N SER A 94 -1.65 -5.90 -6.98
CA SER A 94 -1.05 -6.03 -8.31
C SER A 94 0.42 -5.58 -8.34
N HIS A 95 1.28 -6.27 -7.57
CA HIS A 95 2.72 -5.99 -7.51
C HIS A 95 3.37 -6.00 -8.89
N CYS A 96 4.06 -4.91 -9.27
CA CYS A 96 4.54 -4.69 -10.64
C CYS A 96 5.95 -5.21 -10.91
N MET A 97 6.64 -5.80 -9.93
CA MET A 97 8.00 -6.31 -10.12
C MET A 97 8.03 -7.46 -11.14
N GLY A 98 9.03 -7.49 -11.99
CA GLY A 98 9.21 -8.53 -13.00
C GLY A 98 8.21 -8.42 -14.16
N ASN A 99 7.39 -9.45 -14.38
CA ASN A 99 6.37 -9.49 -15.44
C ASN A 99 4.99 -8.98 -14.99
N GLY A 100 4.88 -8.41 -13.80
CA GLY A 100 3.66 -7.75 -13.34
C GLY A 100 3.41 -6.39 -14.02
N PRO A 101 2.29 -5.75 -13.68
CA PRO A 101 1.14 -6.34 -13.02
C PRO A 101 0.23 -7.10 -13.98
N GLY A 102 -0.65 -7.96 -13.42
CA GLY A 102 -1.78 -8.54 -14.13
C GLY A 102 -3.09 -8.12 -13.49
N ASP A 103 -4.20 -8.48 -14.15
CA ASP A 103 -5.57 -8.45 -13.62
C ASP A 103 -6.07 -7.07 -13.13
N LEU A 104 -5.46 -5.96 -13.60
CA LEU A 104 -5.84 -4.60 -13.16
C LEU A 104 -7.31 -4.29 -13.47
N GLU A 105 -7.78 -4.68 -14.66
CA GLU A 105 -9.17 -4.49 -15.06
C GLU A 105 -10.13 -5.32 -14.21
N ASP A 106 -9.77 -6.56 -13.87
CA ASP A 106 -10.59 -7.44 -13.03
C ASP A 106 -10.76 -6.86 -11.63
N TYR A 107 -9.67 -6.37 -11.01
CA TYR A 107 -9.74 -5.64 -9.74
C TYR A 107 -10.61 -4.38 -9.85
N PHE A 108 -10.43 -3.60 -10.91
CA PHE A 108 -11.16 -2.36 -11.09
C PHE A 108 -12.68 -2.61 -11.24
N GLN A 109 -13.06 -3.58 -12.05
CA GLN A 109 -14.46 -4.00 -12.23
C GLN A 109 -15.05 -4.51 -10.91
N PHE A 110 -14.27 -5.31 -10.18
CA PHE A 110 -14.71 -5.84 -8.89
C PHE A 110 -14.95 -4.73 -7.86
N ILE A 111 -14.02 -3.77 -7.74
CA ILE A 111 -14.17 -2.62 -6.86
C ILE A 111 -15.44 -1.82 -7.22
N GLN A 112 -15.66 -1.55 -8.50
CA GLN A 112 -16.81 -0.75 -8.94
C GLN A 112 -18.17 -1.46 -8.75
N SER A 113 -18.17 -2.77 -8.68
CA SER A 113 -19.39 -3.56 -8.51
C SER A 113 -19.83 -3.76 -7.06
N HIS A 114 -19.03 -3.31 -6.08
CA HIS A 114 -19.29 -3.58 -4.65
C HIS A 114 -19.12 -2.31 -3.79
N ASP A 115 -20.20 -1.81 -3.22
CA ASP A 115 -20.22 -0.61 -2.37
C ASP A 115 -19.32 -0.68 -1.13
N GLY A 116 -19.01 -1.89 -0.65
CA GLY A 116 -18.12 -2.11 0.49
C GLY A 116 -16.64 -1.94 0.19
N LEU A 117 -16.25 -1.87 -1.08
CA LEU A 117 -14.86 -1.69 -1.52
C LEU A 117 -14.59 -0.23 -1.85
N VAL A 118 -13.61 0.37 -1.21
CA VAL A 118 -13.29 1.81 -1.43
C VAL A 118 -12.12 2.02 -2.38
N GLY A 119 -11.44 0.96 -2.80
CA GLY A 119 -10.32 1.00 -3.75
C GLY A 119 -9.06 0.34 -3.22
N GLY A 120 -7.92 0.72 -3.79
CA GLY A 120 -6.62 0.16 -3.40
C GLY A 120 -5.46 0.99 -3.93
N PHE A 121 -4.27 0.64 -3.43
CA PHE A 121 -3.01 1.24 -3.84
C PHE A 121 -2.18 0.19 -4.57
N LEU A 122 -1.92 0.46 -5.84
CA LEU A 122 -1.10 -0.42 -6.65
C LEU A 122 0.37 -0.31 -6.21
N TRP A 123 1.06 -1.41 -6.07
CA TRP A 123 2.49 -1.45 -5.74
C TRP A 123 3.32 -1.76 -6.98
N GLU A 124 3.97 -0.75 -7.59
CA GLU A 124 3.83 0.68 -7.28
C GLU A 124 3.79 1.53 -8.57
N TRP A 125 3.88 2.84 -8.45
CA TRP A 125 3.75 3.74 -9.58
C TRP A 125 4.92 3.68 -10.54
N CYS A 126 6.17 3.73 -10.04
CA CYS A 126 7.32 4.01 -10.87
C CYS A 126 8.57 3.27 -10.40
N ASP A 127 9.30 2.65 -11.31
CA ASP A 127 10.63 2.14 -11.04
C ASP A 127 11.56 3.22 -10.48
N HIS A 128 12.28 2.92 -9.40
CA HIS A 128 13.19 3.84 -8.72
C HIS A 128 14.62 3.74 -9.25
N GLY A 129 14.80 3.68 -10.56
CA GLY A 129 16.11 3.66 -11.20
C GLY A 129 16.70 5.07 -11.39
N ILE A 130 18.01 5.20 -11.22
CA ILE A 130 18.77 6.44 -11.45
C ILE A 130 19.42 6.37 -12.82
N TYR A 131 19.11 7.32 -13.70
CA TYR A 131 19.67 7.38 -15.04
C TYR A 131 21.20 7.50 -15.01
N LYS A 132 21.90 6.64 -15.73
CA LYS A 132 23.38 6.57 -15.75
C LYS A 132 23.99 6.87 -17.12
N GLY A 133 23.20 6.87 -18.16
CA GLY A 133 23.69 7.09 -19.53
C GLY A 133 23.09 6.12 -20.54
N LYS A 134 23.80 5.89 -21.64
CA LYS A 134 23.35 5.01 -22.71
C LYS A 134 24.29 3.86 -22.99
N MET A 135 23.72 2.74 -23.39
CA MET A 135 24.43 1.63 -24.03
C MET A 135 24.95 2.06 -25.41
N PRO A 136 25.95 1.34 -25.99
CA PRO A 136 26.40 1.59 -27.37
C PRO A 136 25.29 1.45 -28.43
N ASP A 137 24.25 0.67 -28.15
CA ASP A 137 23.07 0.49 -29.02
C ASP A 137 21.99 1.54 -28.80
N GLY A 138 22.23 2.55 -27.94
CA GLY A 138 21.36 3.68 -27.66
C GLY A 138 20.32 3.47 -26.55
N ARG A 139 20.23 2.26 -25.95
CA ARG A 139 19.33 2.01 -24.82
C ARG A 139 19.79 2.75 -23.58
N ASP A 140 18.84 3.24 -22.78
CA ASP A 140 19.11 3.90 -21.50
C ASP A 140 19.57 2.89 -20.44
N ILE A 141 20.52 3.32 -19.61
CA ILE A 141 21.03 2.57 -18.47
C ILE A 141 20.47 3.22 -17.21
N TYR A 142 19.89 2.41 -16.33
CA TYR A 142 19.46 2.82 -14.99
C TYR A 142 20.18 1.98 -13.95
N TYR A 143 20.65 2.63 -12.90
CA TYR A 143 21.24 2.00 -11.73
C TYR A 143 20.22 1.93 -10.61
N TYR A 144 20.23 0.84 -9.86
CA TYR A 144 19.37 0.61 -8.72
C TYR A 144 20.09 -0.22 -7.64
N GLY A 145 19.42 -0.69 -6.63
CA GLY A 145 19.95 -1.30 -5.42
C GLY A 145 21.27 -2.06 -5.53
N GLY A 146 22.35 -1.49 -4.98
CA GLY A 146 23.72 -2.01 -4.97
C GLY A 146 24.62 -1.52 -6.11
N ASP A 147 24.08 -0.92 -7.16
CA ASP A 147 24.84 -0.53 -8.35
C ASP A 147 25.79 0.67 -8.11
N HIS A 148 25.54 1.43 -7.05
CA HIS A 148 26.41 2.52 -6.60
C HIS A 148 27.40 2.11 -5.49
N ASN A 149 27.52 0.79 -5.25
CA ASN A 149 28.29 0.20 -4.15
C ASN A 149 27.77 0.60 -2.74
N GLU A 150 26.53 1.00 -2.64
CA GLU A 150 25.87 1.28 -1.36
C GLU A 150 25.52 0.00 -0.60
N TRP A 151 25.51 0.10 0.73
CA TRP A 151 25.12 -0.96 1.64
C TRP A 151 24.48 -0.35 2.90
N PRO A 152 23.35 -0.91 3.39
CA PRO A 152 22.57 -2.02 2.85
C PRO A 152 21.71 -1.63 1.64
N HIS A 153 21.24 -2.64 0.88
CA HIS A 153 20.28 -2.46 -0.22
C HIS A 153 19.47 -3.75 -0.42
N ASP A 154 18.31 -3.65 -1.07
CA ASP A 154 17.37 -4.74 -1.35
C ASP A 154 17.32 -5.14 -2.85
N GLY A 155 18.40 -4.86 -3.60
CA GLY A 155 18.52 -5.25 -5.01
C GLY A 155 17.42 -4.63 -5.88
N ASN A 156 16.62 -5.49 -6.52
CA ASN A 156 15.56 -5.07 -7.44
C ASN A 156 14.21 -4.75 -6.78
N PHE A 157 14.10 -4.74 -5.44
CA PHE A 157 12.90 -4.32 -4.71
C PHE A 157 12.66 -2.80 -4.74
N CYS A 158 13.01 -2.18 -5.82
CA CYS A 158 12.76 -0.78 -6.18
C CYS A 158 12.46 -0.66 -7.69
N MET A 159 12.34 -1.81 -8.39
CA MET A 159 12.04 -1.92 -9.82
C MET A 159 10.69 -2.63 -9.99
N ASP A 160 9.66 -2.05 -9.42
CA ASP A 160 8.33 -2.58 -9.26
C ASP A 160 7.22 -1.58 -9.64
N GLY A 161 7.58 -0.65 -10.54
CA GLY A 161 6.67 0.36 -11.05
C GLY A 161 5.76 -0.10 -12.20
N LEU A 162 4.61 0.56 -12.33
CA LEU A 162 3.78 0.54 -13.56
C LEU A 162 4.47 1.21 -14.75
N VAL A 163 5.40 2.12 -14.44
CA VAL A 163 6.15 2.87 -15.43
C VAL A 163 7.64 2.79 -15.15
N TYR A 164 8.44 2.88 -16.22
CA TYR A 164 9.89 3.03 -16.13
C TYR A 164 10.30 4.32 -15.42
N PRO A 165 11.59 4.48 -15.02
CA PRO A 165 12.05 5.69 -14.36
C PRO A 165 11.81 6.97 -15.17
N ASP A 166 11.77 6.88 -16.50
CA ASP A 166 11.46 7.98 -17.43
C ASP A 166 9.97 8.20 -17.69
N ARG A 167 9.10 7.45 -16.97
CA ARG A 167 7.63 7.50 -17.05
C ARG A 167 7.01 6.85 -18.29
N ARG A 168 7.78 6.19 -19.14
CA ARG A 168 7.19 5.33 -20.16
C ARG A 168 6.47 4.15 -19.51
N PRO A 169 5.29 3.74 -20.01
CA PRO A 169 4.55 2.63 -19.42
C PRO A 169 5.27 1.29 -19.58
N HIS A 170 5.19 0.45 -18.56
CA HIS A 170 5.45 -0.99 -18.72
C HIS A 170 4.30 -1.66 -19.48
N THR A 171 4.57 -2.84 -20.05
CA THR A 171 3.56 -3.60 -20.81
C THR A 171 2.28 -3.85 -20.00
N GLY A 172 2.40 -4.06 -18.70
CA GLY A 172 1.24 -4.31 -17.82
C GLY A 172 0.31 -3.10 -17.60
N LEU A 173 0.72 -1.89 -18.01
CA LEU A 173 -0.11 -0.69 -17.96
C LEU A 173 -0.85 -0.43 -19.30
N LEU A 174 -0.45 -1.08 -20.40
CA LEU A 174 -1.02 -0.92 -21.72
C LEU A 174 -2.18 -1.87 -21.97
#